data_5f2cd4c2ee3743a2e631a474d341a318
#
_entry.id   5f2cd4c2ee3743a2e631a474d341a318
#
_cell.length_a   1.000
_cell.length_b   1.000
_cell.length_c   1.000
_cell.angle_alpha   90.00
_cell.angle_beta   90.00
_cell.angle_gamma   90.00
#
_symmetry.space_group_name_H-M   'P 1'
#
loop_
_entity.id
_entity.type
_entity.pdbx_description
1 polymer ?
#
loop_
_entity_poly.entity_id
_entity_poly.type
_entity_poly.pdbx_seq_one_letter_code
_entity_poly.pdbx_strand_id
1 'polypeptide(L)'
;MPAKRPEECDLLLFEVIETGDIDAAVALYEADATFVVGPETVVSGHAAIREVLKGMIAANTTGRLEAVSVVESADGSLAFTRAKGSSTRTGPDGRAVTTPFHSIEVVRRQADGTWRIAIDDPGATGLTRSARSIP
;
A
#
# COMPACT_ATOMS: atom_id res chain seq x y z
N MET A 1 6.60 -5.37 -12.76
CA MET A 1 6.08 -6.74 -12.87
C MET A 1 4.76 -6.83 -12.13
N PRO A 2 3.67 -7.32 -12.71
CA PRO A 2 2.39 -7.40 -12.00
C PRO A 2 2.40 -8.52 -10.95
N ALA A 3 1.58 -8.34 -9.92
CA ALA A 3 1.39 -9.34 -8.88
C ALA A 3 0.58 -10.53 -9.40
N LYS A 4 1.05 -11.73 -9.16
CA LYS A 4 0.37 -12.96 -9.55
C LYS A 4 -0.43 -13.58 -8.42
N ARG A 5 -0.18 -13.13 -7.19
CA ARG A 5 -0.89 -13.53 -5.98
C ARG A 5 -1.16 -12.30 -5.12
N PRO A 6 -2.21 -12.33 -4.29
CA PRO A 6 -2.58 -11.16 -3.48
C PRO A 6 -1.43 -10.61 -2.64
N GLU A 7 -0.70 -11.48 -1.96
CA GLU A 7 0.39 -11.09 -1.05
C GLU A 7 1.59 -10.46 -1.75
N GLU A 8 1.72 -10.66 -3.05
CA GLU A 8 2.83 -10.09 -3.82
C GLU A 8 2.69 -8.58 -4.00
N CYS A 9 1.48 -8.02 -3.88
CA CYS A 9 1.28 -6.59 -4.06
C CYS A 9 2.15 -5.78 -3.09
N ASP A 10 2.20 -6.16 -1.83
CA ASP A 10 3.00 -5.47 -0.81
C ASP A 10 4.50 -5.60 -1.08
N LEU A 11 4.94 -6.81 -1.40
CA LEU A 11 6.35 -7.09 -1.66
C LEU A 11 6.84 -6.30 -2.87
N LEU A 12 6.09 -6.35 -3.97
CA LEU A 12 6.45 -5.66 -5.20
C LEU A 12 6.45 -4.15 -5.03
N LEU A 13 5.51 -3.62 -4.24
CA LEU A 13 5.43 -2.18 -4.02
C LEU A 13 6.72 -1.65 -3.38
N PHE A 14 7.22 -2.28 -2.34
CA PHE A 14 8.46 -1.86 -1.72
C PHE A 14 9.65 -2.01 -2.68
N GLU A 15 9.72 -3.10 -3.44
CA GLU A 15 10.79 -3.30 -4.41
C GLU A 15 10.83 -2.17 -5.45
N VAL A 16 9.70 -1.83 -6.04
CA VAL A 16 9.67 -0.79 -7.09
C VAL A 16 9.86 0.61 -6.54
N ILE A 17 9.43 0.88 -5.30
CA ILE A 17 9.71 2.15 -4.63
C ILE A 17 11.21 2.30 -4.38
N GLU A 18 11.87 1.25 -3.90
CA GLU A 18 13.31 1.28 -3.65
C GLU A 18 14.13 1.50 -4.92
N THR A 19 13.67 0.98 -6.05
CA THR A 19 14.33 1.20 -7.35
C THR A 19 13.99 2.55 -7.98
N GLY A 20 12.99 3.25 -7.44
CA GLY A 20 12.54 4.55 -7.98
C GLY A 20 11.66 4.44 -9.23
N ASP A 21 11.15 3.26 -9.54
CA ASP A 21 10.30 3.05 -10.72
C ASP A 21 8.85 3.43 -10.41
N ILE A 22 8.55 4.73 -10.58
CA ILE A 22 7.23 5.28 -10.27
C ILE A 22 6.12 4.67 -11.13
N ASP A 23 6.38 4.39 -12.40
CA ASP A 23 5.37 3.83 -13.29
C ASP A 23 5.01 2.39 -12.89
N ALA A 24 6.00 1.58 -12.54
CA ALA A 24 5.77 0.24 -12.02
C ALA A 24 5.01 0.26 -10.69
N ALA A 25 5.31 1.23 -9.82
CA ALA A 25 4.61 1.38 -8.54
C ALA A 25 3.13 1.71 -8.74
N VAL A 26 2.83 2.70 -9.59
CA VAL A 26 1.45 3.10 -9.91
C VAL A 26 0.68 1.95 -10.56
N ALA A 27 1.34 1.15 -11.39
CA ALA A 27 0.71 0.02 -12.08
C ALA A 27 0.25 -1.10 -11.14
N LEU A 28 0.72 -1.13 -9.88
CA LEU A 28 0.24 -2.08 -8.87
C LEU A 28 -1.15 -1.71 -8.33
N TYR A 29 -1.65 -0.52 -8.64
CA TYR A 29 -2.95 -0.02 -8.20
C TYR A 29 -3.96 -0.05 -9.35
N GLU A 30 -5.22 -0.31 -9.00
CA GLU A 30 -6.31 -0.10 -9.97
C GLU A 30 -6.41 1.38 -10.35
N ALA A 31 -6.95 1.67 -11.54
CA ALA A 31 -7.01 3.04 -12.06
C ALA A 31 -7.70 4.03 -11.12
N ASP A 32 -8.71 3.58 -10.38
CA ASP A 32 -9.50 4.38 -9.45
C ASP A 32 -9.24 3.98 -7.98
N ALA A 33 -8.12 3.33 -7.69
CA ALA A 33 -7.77 2.89 -6.34
C ALA A 33 -7.80 4.02 -5.33
N THR A 34 -8.07 3.67 -4.07
CA THR A 34 -8.08 4.59 -2.94
C THR A 34 -6.86 4.34 -2.05
N PHE A 35 -6.22 5.41 -1.64
CA PHE A 35 -5.05 5.37 -0.76
C PHE A 35 -5.32 6.23 0.49
N VAL A 36 -5.16 5.64 1.66
CA VAL A 36 -5.32 6.35 2.94
C VAL A 36 -3.97 7.00 3.27
N VAL A 37 -3.90 8.32 3.17
CA VAL A 37 -2.64 9.07 3.38
C VAL A 37 -2.47 9.57 4.80
N GLY A 38 -3.50 9.49 5.61
CA GLY A 38 -3.44 9.93 7.01
C GLY A 38 -4.74 9.61 7.72
N PRO A 39 -4.86 9.98 9.02
CA PRO A 39 -6.01 9.58 9.85
C PRO A 39 -7.37 10.01 9.30
N GLU A 40 -7.43 11.07 8.50
CA GLU A 40 -8.68 11.62 8.00
C GLU A 40 -8.63 11.98 6.52
N THR A 41 -7.59 11.55 5.82
CA THR A 41 -7.37 11.92 4.42
C THR A 41 -7.21 10.70 3.55
N VAL A 42 -8.04 10.63 2.51
CA VAL A 42 -7.89 9.63 1.45
C VAL A 42 -7.75 10.34 0.12
N VAL A 43 -7.02 9.72 -0.79
CA VAL A 43 -6.91 10.15 -2.18
C VAL A 43 -7.31 9.00 -3.08
N SER A 44 -7.75 9.31 -4.29
CA SER A 44 -8.17 8.29 -5.26
C SER A 44 -7.63 8.59 -6.64
N GLY A 45 -7.36 7.53 -7.38
CA GLY A 45 -6.90 7.60 -8.76
C GLY A 45 -5.40 7.63 -8.91
N HIS A 46 -4.92 7.22 -10.09
CA HIS A 46 -3.49 7.09 -10.37
C HIS A 46 -2.73 8.42 -10.22
N ALA A 47 -3.32 9.56 -10.62
CA ALA A 47 -2.62 10.85 -10.51
C ALA A 47 -2.30 11.20 -9.06
N ALA A 48 -3.27 11.07 -8.15
CA ALA A 48 -3.07 11.36 -6.73
C ALA A 48 -2.14 10.36 -6.06
N ILE A 49 -2.30 9.08 -6.37
CA ILE A 49 -1.45 8.00 -5.83
C ILE A 49 -0.01 8.20 -6.30
N ARG A 50 0.19 8.59 -7.55
CA ARG A 50 1.52 8.88 -8.08
C ARG A 50 2.25 9.94 -7.24
N GLU A 51 1.56 10.99 -6.82
CA GLU A 51 2.16 12.03 -5.98
C GLU A 51 2.57 11.49 -4.61
N VAL A 52 1.76 10.63 -4.00
CA VAL A 52 2.10 9.97 -2.74
C VAL A 52 3.37 9.12 -2.90
N LEU A 53 3.41 8.28 -3.94
CA LEU A 53 4.53 7.38 -4.19
C LEU A 53 5.81 8.15 -4.56
N LYS A 54 5.69 9.25 -5.29
CA LYS A 54 6.83 10.14 -5.55
C LYS A 54 7.45 10.67 -4.27
N GLY A 55 6.61 11.04 -3.30
CA GLY A 55 7.08 11.48 -1.99
C GLY A 55 7.85 10.39 -1.26
N MET A 56 7.39 9.15 -1.32
CA MET A 56 8.07 8.00 -0.73
C MET A 56 9.44 7.77 -1.39
N ILE A 57 9.49 7.82 -2.70
CA ILE A 57 10.75 7.68 -3.46
C ILE A 57 11.71 8.80 -3.11
N ALA A 58 11.23 10.04 -3.07
CA ALA A 58 12.06 11.21 -2.73
C ALA A 58 12.64 11.13 -1.30
N ALA A 59 11.91 10.51 -0.39
CA ALA A 59 12.36 10.29 0.99
C ALA A 59 13.26 9.05 1.15
N ASN A 60 13.65 8.41 0.06
CA ASN A 60 14.45 7.18 0.05
C ASN A 60 13.82 6.07 0.90
N THR A 61 12.50 5.91 0.79
CA THR A 61 11.76 4.94 1.58
C THR A 61 12.18 3.52 1.21
N THR A 62 12.50 2.74 2.24
CA THR A 62 12.72 1.30 2.13
C THR A 62 11.74 0.59 3.07
N GLY A 63 11.37 -0.63 2.73
CA GLY A 63 10.45 -1.40 3.55
C GLY A 63 10.97 -2.80 3.83
N ARG A 64 10.68 -3.28 5.04
CA ARG A 64 10.95 -4.64 5.42
C ARG A 64 9.67 -5.28 5.94
N LEU A 65 9.16 -6.25 5.20
CA LEU A 65 8.00 -7.03 5.61
C LEU A 65 8.41 -8.16 6.54
N GLU A 66 7.77 -8.24 7.70
CA GLU A 66 7.97 -9.32 8.65
C GLU A 66 6.95 -10.43 8.44
N ALA A 67 5.70 -10.05 8.12
CA ALA A 67 4.61 -11.00 7.93
C ALA A 67 3.52 -10.40 7.03
N VAL A 68 2.94 -11.23 6.21
CA VAL A 68 1.76 -10.89 5.38
C VAL A 68 0.76 -12.03 5.52
N SER A 69 -0.49 -11.71 5.82
CA SER A 69 -1.59 -12.67 5.80
C SER A 69 -2.61 -12.28 4.74
N VAL A 70 -3.30 -13.27 4.20
CA VAL A 70 -4.25 -13.11 3.09
C VAL A 70 -5.58 -13.77 3.45
N VAL A 71 -6.67 -13.06 3.18
CA VAL A 71 -8.01 -13.64 3.21
C VAL A 71 -8.67 -13.36 1.87
N GLU A 72 -9.03 -14.41 1.16
CA GLU A 72 -9.69 -14.31 -0.14
C GLU A 72 -11.21 -14.47 0.00
N SER A 73 -11.94 -13.78 -0.90
CA SER A 73 -13.37 -14.03 -1.07
C SER A 73 -13.62 -15.45 -1.58
N ALA A 74 -14.83 -15.97 -1.36
CA ALA A 74 -15.17 -17.34 -1.73
C ALA A 74 -14.98 -17.63 -3.22
N ASP A 75 -15.19 -16.63 -4.08
CA ASP A 75 -15.03 -16.78 -5.54
C ASP A 75 -13.60 -16.46 -6.02
N GLY A 76 -12.68 -16.10 -5.11
CA GLY A 76 -11.31 -15.79 -5.45
C GLY A 76 -11.10 -14.48 -6.23
N SER A 77 -12.10 -13.61 -6.29
CA SER A 77 -12.00 -12.35 -7.07
C SER A 77 -11.46 -11.18 -6.27
N LEU A 78 -11.52 -11.27 -4.94
CA LEU A 78 -11.18 -10.20 -4.04
C LEU A 78 -10.42 -10.78 -2.85
N ALA A 79 -9.48 -10.05 -2.33
CA ALA A 79 -8.79 -10.42 -1.11
C ALA A 79 -8.44 -9.18 -0.29
N PHE A 80 -8.26 -9.35 1.00
CA PHE A 80 -7.52 -8.37 1.75
C PHE A 80 -6.23 -8.99 2.26
N THR A 81 -5.20 -8.16 2.36
CA THR A 81 -3.92 -8.53 2.95
C THR A 81 -3.70 -7.70 4.21
N ARG A 82 -3.08 -8.31 5.20
CA ARG A 82 -2.57 -7.60 6.37
C ARG A 82 -1.08 -7.79 6.40
N ALA A 83 -0.36 -6.69 6.44
CA ALA A 83 1.10 -6.73 6.48
C ALA A 83 1.60 -6.05 7.74
N LYS A 84 2.71 -6.56 8.24
CA LYS A 84 3.41 -6.03 9.39
C LYS A 84 4.88 -5.96 9.07
N GLY A 85 5.51 -4.86 9.42
CA GLY A 85 6.92 -4.68 9.16
C GLY A 85 7.42 -3.34 9.66
N SER A 86 8.48 -2.87 9.04
CA SER A 86 9.05 -1.55 9.30
C SER A 86 9.36 -0.82 8.00
N SER A 87 9.27 0.49 8.05
CA SER A 87 9.60 1.38 6.94
C SER A 87 10.67 2.37 7.41
N THR A 88 11.67 2.58 6.59
CA THR A 88 12.75 3.53 6.85
C THR A 88 12.73 4.62 5.79
N ARG A 89 12.82 5.86 6.20
CA ARG A 89 12.89 7.01 5.31
C ARG A 89 13.86 8.05 5.86
N THR A 90 14.33 8.93 4.98
CA THR A 90 15.15 10.07 5.38
C THR A 90 14.25 11.18 5.88
N GLY A 91 14.45 11.60 7.13
CA GLY A 91 13.74 12.73 7.73
C GLY A 91 14.25 14.08 7.25
N PRO A 92 13.57 15.19 7.66
CA PRO A 92 13.95 16.55 7.25
C PRO A 92 15.37 16.96 7.66
N ASP A 93 15.92 16.34 8.71
CA ASP A 93 17.28 16.60 9.18
C ASP A 93 18.34 15.73 8.49
N GLY A 94 17.95 14.96 7.48
CA GLY A 94 18.83 14.05 6.76
C GLY A 94 19.10 12.72 7.47
N ARG A 95 18.48 12.49 8.61
CA ARG A 95 18.65 11.23 9.38
C ARG A 95 17.63 10.20 8.96
N ALA A 96 18.03 8.92 8.99
CA ALA A 96 17.13 7.81 8.76
C ALA A 96 16.18 7.64 9.94
N VAL A 97 14.88 7.50 9.63
CA VAL A 97 13.82 7.26 10.62
C VAL A 97 13.15 5.94 10.27
N THR A 98 13.20 4.98 11.19
CA THR A 98 12.54 3.69 11.02
C THR A 98 11.29 3.63 11.89
N THR A 99 10.16 3.30 11.27
CA THR A 99 8.86 3.25 11.93
C THR A 99 8.23 1.89 11.68
N PRO A 100 7.73 1.21 12.73
CA PRO A 100 6.94 0.00 12.52
C PRO A 100 5.60 0.34 11.87
N PHE A 101 5.07 -0.58 11.08
CA PHE A 101 3.77 -0.38 10.46
C PHE A 101 2.92 -1.65 10.49
N HIS A 102 1.61 -1.44 10.49
CA HIS A 102 0.60 -2.43 10.18
C HIS A 102 -0.22 -1.86 9.03
N SER A 103 -0.39 -2.62 7.99
CA SER A 103 -1.17 -2.18 6.83
C SER A 103 -2.26 -3.16 6.48
N ILE A 104 -3.30 -2.66 5.83
CA ILE A 104 -4.35 -3.47 5.22
C ILE A 104 -4.49 -2.99 3.79
N GLU A 105 -4.49 -3.91 2.85
CA GLU A 105 -4.78 -3.64 1.45
C GLU A 105 -5.94 -4.52 1.02
N VAL A 106 -6.86 -3.93 0.25
CA VAL A 106 -7.87 -4.69 -0.50
C VAL A 106 -7.35 -4.80 -1.91
N VAL A 107 -7.21 -6.02 -2.39
CA VAL A 107 -6.67 -6.31 -3.72
C VAL A 107 -7.70 -7.06 -4.55
N ARG A 108 -7.74 -6.79 -5.85
CA ARG A 108 -8.71 -7.37 -6.77
C ARG A 108 -8.00 -8.10 -7.89
N ARG A 109 -8.50 -9.30 -8.19
CA ARG A 109 -8.01 -10.06 -9.34
C ARG A 109 -8.52 -9.43 -10.63
N GLN A 110 -7.60 -9.14 -11.54
CA GLN A 110 -7.87 -8.55 -12.83
C GLN A 110 -8.25 -9.63 -13.86
N ALA A 111 -8.78 -9.19 -15.01
CA ALA A 111 -9.19 -10.12 -16.06
C ALA A 111 -8.05 -11.01 -16.57
N ASP A 112 -6.82 -10.53 -16.52
CA ASP A 112 -5.63 -11.29 -16.93
C ASP A 112 -5.08 -12.22 -15.84
N GLY A 113 -5.76 -12.31 -14.68
CA GLY A 113 -5.35 -13.14 -13.55
C GLY A 113 -4.34 -12.51 -12.61
N THR A 114 -3.85 -11.30 -12.90
CA THR A 114 -2.99 -10.56 -11.97
C THR A 114 -3.82 -9.85 -10.92
N TRP A 115 -3.14 -9.38 -9.87
CA TRP A 115 -3.79 -8.68 -8.76
C TRP A 115 -3.35 -7.23 -8.72
N ARG A 116 -4.29 -6.33 -8.40
CA ARG A 116 -4.00 -4.92 -8.20
C ARG A 116 -4.65 -4.42 -6.92
N ILE A 117 -4.05 -3.41 -6.32
CA ILE A 117 -4.55 -2.80 -5.10
C ILE A 117 -5.75 -1.92 -5.42
N ALA A 118 -6.87 -2.16 -4.75
CA ALA A 118 -8.09 -1.35 -4.84
C ALA A 118 -8.15 -0.33 -3.71
N ILE A 119 -7.75 -0.71 -2.50
CA ILE A 119 -7.67 0.17 -1.33
C ILE A 119 -6.37 -0.14 -0.59
N ASP A 120 -5.60 0.91 -0.31
CA ASP A 120 -4.35 0.80 0.44
C ASP A 120 -4.45 1.63 1.72
N ASP A 121 -4.34 0.97 2.86
CA ASP A 121 -4.29 1.62 4.16
C ASP A 121 -2.98 1.25 4.88
N PRO A 122 -1.90 2.01 4.64
CA PRO A 122 -0.59 1.68 5.19
C PRO A 122 -0.47 1.94 6.70
N GLY A 123 -1.43 2.63 7.30
CA GLY A 123 -1.41 2.96 8.73
C GLY A 123 -2.56 2.35 9.52
N ALA A 124 -3.01 1.14 9.18
CA ALA A 124 -4.21 0.51 9.74
C ALA A 124 -4.01 -0.01 11.17
N THR A 125 -3.50 0.84 12.06
CA THR A 125 -3.21 0.47 13.45
C THR A 125 -4.39 0.60 14.40
N GLY A 126 -5.51 1.13 13.93
CA GLY A 126 -6.69 1.32 14.78
C GLY A 126 -7.69 2.28 14.15
N LEU A 127 -8.68 2.65 14.94
CA LEU A 127 -9.69 3.62 14.50
C LEU A 127 -9.13 5.04 14.53
N THR A 128 -9.60 5.85 13.59
CA THR A 128 -9.25 7.27 13.50
C THR A 128 -10.37 8.13 14.06
N ARG A 129 -10.13 9.45 14.16
CA ARG A 129 -11.18 10.38 14.58
C ARG A 129 -12.37 10.44 13.62
N SER A 130 -12.16 10.05 12.36
CA SER A 130 -13.25 9.97 11.37
C SER A 130 -14.10 8.72 11.52
N ALA A 131 -13.72 7.77 12.39
CA ALA A 131 -14.52 6.60 12.68
C ALA A 131 -15.86 6.99 13.31
N ARG A 132 -16.92 6.30 12.91
CA ARG A 132 -18.26 6.55 13.41
C ARG A 132 -18.60 5.59 14.53
N SER A 133 -19.30 6.10 15.54
CA SER A 133 -19.84 5.25 16.60
C SER A 133 -20.95 4.37 16.06
N ILE A 134 -20.99 3.14 16.56
CA ILE A 134 -22.10 2.22 16.27
C ILE A 134 -23.20 2.49 17.30
N PRO A 135 -24.45 2.76 16.85
CA PRO A 135 -25.59 3.00 17.76
C PRO A 135 -25.95 1.75 18.56
#